data_6cc6592f2ec96bf5c65ea48df97b6455
#
_entry.id   6cc6592f2ec96bf5c65ea48df97b6455
#
_cell.length_a   1.000
_cell.length_b   1.000
_cell.length_c   1.000
_cell.angle_alpha   90.00
_cell.angle_beta   90.00
_cell.angle_gamma   90.00
#
_symmetry.space_group_name_H-M   'P 1'
#
loop_
_entity.id
_entity.type
_entity.pdbx_description
1 polymer ?
#
loop_
_entity_poly.entity_id
_entity_poly.type
_entity_poly.pdbx_seq_one_letter_code
_entity_poly.pdbx_strand_id
1 'polypeptide(L)'
;MQKRTLNNGLKVICYPIEHAMSVEIGLYIRAGARYENKENNGITHLLEHMHFRQLGDMNQKEIYETTEMMGTSLRGTTHKEMLCFNMKVRPKYLERSLDIFEKILTNYDWTEEQLESEKKVVINEIYEKEDEVTLEKIYDKAIWRKNPLKRGILGSEENVKGFTVDDLVG
;
A
#
# COMPACT_ATOMS: atom_id res chain seq x y z
N MET A 1 -20.24 -16.24 6.55
CA MET A 1 -19.66 -15.15 5.74
C MET A 1 -20.76 -14.15 5.39
N GLN A 2 -20.55 -12.88 5.67
CA GLN A 2 -21.47 -11.78 5.36
C GLN A 2 -20.80 -10.86 4.33
N LYS A 3 -21.57 -10.38 3.34
CA LYS A 3 -21.10 -9.42 2.34
C LYS A 3 -22.06 -8.23 2.32
N ARG A 4 -21.49 -7.02 2.30
CA ARG A 4 -22.25 -5.76 2.17
C ARG A 4 -21.52 -4.86 1.18
N THR A 5 -22.28 -4.03 0.48
CA THR A 5 -21.75 -2.91 -0.30
C THR A 5 -22.25 -1.63 0.37
N LEU A 6 -21.33 -0.74 0.70
CA LEU A 6 -21.66 0.56 1.27
C LEU A 6 -22.15 1.52 0.18
N ASN A 7 -22.74 2.65 0.58
CA ASN A 7 -23.30 3.64 -0.35
C ASN A 7 -22.25 4.24 -1.31
N ASN A 8 -20.98 4.30 -0.88
CA ASN A 8 -19.85 4.74 -1.69
C ASN A 8 -19.27 3.63 -2.60
N GLY A 9 -19.88 2.44 -2.64
CA GLY A 9 -19.43 1.32 -3.45
C GLY A 9 -18.40 0.40 -2.79
N LEU A 10 -17.88 0.73 -1.60
CA LEU A 10 -16.94 -0.11 -0.87
C LEU A 10 -17.58 -1.45 -0.52
N LYS A 11 -16.91 -2.54 -0.86
CA LYS A 11 -17.36 -3.90 -0.56
C LYS A 11 -16.75 -4.36 0.76
N VAL A 12 -17.58 -4.68 1.72
CA VAL A 12 -17.18 -5.21 3.03
C VAL A 12 -17.53 -6.70 3.09
N ILE A 13 -16.53 -7.50 3.45
CA ILE A 13 -16.70 -8.95 3.67
C ILE A 13 -16.33 -9.22 5.12
N CYS A 14 -17.24 -9.81 5.87
CA CYS A 14 -17.02 -10.23 7.25
C CYS A 14 -17.16 -11.75 7.37
N TYR A 15 -16.16 -12.38 7.94
CA TYR A 15 -16.16 -13.81 8.25
C TYR A 15 -16.01 -14.00 9.77
N PRO A 16 -17.12 -14.19 10.50
CA PRO A 16 -17.05 -14.44 11.94
C PRO A 16 -16.47 -15.84 12.19
N ILE A 17 -15.48 -15.89 13.07
CA ILE A 17 -14.87 -17.14 13.57
C ILE A 17 -15.22 -17.21 15.05
N GLU A 18 -15.95 -18.25 15.42
CA GLU A 18 -16.36 -18.48 16.80
C GLU A 18 -15.11 -18.68 17.68
N HIS A 19 -15.10 -18.06 18.86
CA HIS A 19 -13.98 -18.08 19.82
C HIS A 19 -12.67 -17.44 19.35
N ALA A 20 -12.66 -16.70 18.24
CA ALA A 20 -11.46 -15.95 17.81
C ALA A 20 -11.09 -14.88 18.85
N MET A 21 -9.81 -14.88 19.26
CA MET A 21 -9.26 -13.91 20.21
C MET A 21 -8.73 -12.63 19.55
N SER A 22 -8.75 -12.59 18.22
CA SER A 22 -8.28 -11.45 17.42
C SER A 22 -9.16 -11.25 16.20
N VAL A 23 -9.13 -10.02 15.69
CA VAL A 23 -9.74 -9.65 14.39
C VAL A 23 -8.61 -9.32 13.43
N GLU A 24 -8.65 -9.89 12.24
CA GLU A 24 -7.79 -9.50 11.14
C GLU A 24 -8.59 -8.61 10.20
N ILE A 25 -8.04 -7.44 9.91
CA ILE A 25 -8.63 -6.44 9.01
C ILE A 25 -7.73 -6.33 7.80
N GLY A 26 -8.30 -6.40 6.61
CA GLY A 26 -7.58 -6.21 5.35
C GLY A 26 -8.33 -5.25 4.44
N LEU A 27 -7.63 -4.25 3.93
CA LEU A 27 -8.09 -3.36 2.87
C LEU A 27 -7.37 -3.76 1.58
N TYR A 28 -8.14 -4.03 0.54
CA TYR A 28 -7.63 -4.46 -0.77
C TYR A 28 -8.07 -3.46 -1.83
N ILE A 29 -7.12 -2.79 -2.43
CA ILE A 29 -7.33 -1.77 -3.46
C ILE A 29 -6.88 -2.36 -4.79
N ARG A 30 -7.70 -2.22 -5.82
CA ARG A 30 -7.35 -2.64 -7.18
C ARG A 30 -6.38 -1.63 -7.80
N ALA A 31 -5.11 -1.80 -7.50
CA ALA A 31 -3.98 -0.99 -7.93
C ALA A 31 -2.77 -1.88 -8.18
N GLY A 32 -1.64 -1.32 -8.60
CA GLY A 32 -0.40 -2.07 -8.81
C GLY A 32 0.09 -2.04 -10.25
N ALA A 33 1.27 -2.60 -10.50
CA ALA A 33 2.01 -2.51 -11.75
C ALA A 33 1.22 -2.94 -13.00
N ARG A 34 0.21 -3.80 -12.87
CA ARG A 34 -0.68 -4.20 -13.96
C ARG A 34 -1.51 -3.04 -14.50
N TYR A 35 -1.93 -2.13 -13.64
CA TYR A 35 -2.82 -1.01 -13.98
C TYR A 35 -2.05 0.26 -14.33
N GLU A 36 -0.75 0.24 -14.13
CA GLU A 36 0.16 1.33 -14.46
C GLU A 36 0.56 1.27 -15.93
N ASN A 37 1.06 2.38 -16.47
CA ASN A 37 1.65 2.47 -17.81
C ASN A 37 3.19 2.61 -17.70
N LYS A 38 3.87 2.98 -18.79
CA LYS A 38 5.33 3.13 -18.79
C LYS A 38 5.76 4.37 -17.99
N GLU A 39 4.96 5.42 -18.06
CA GLU A 39 5.24 6.74 -17.49
C GLU A 39 4.97 6.80 -15.99
N ASN A 40 4.00 6.00 -15.50
CA ASN A 40 3.62 6.00 -14.07
C ASN A 40 3.94 4.69 -13.34
N ASN A 41 4.74 3.79 -13.94
CA ASN A 41 5.12 2.55 -13.27
C ASN A 41 5.95 2.82 -11.99
N GLY A 42 5.51 2.26 -10.88
CA GLY A 42 6.06 2.46 -9.54
C GLY A 42 5.24 3.39 -8.65
N ILE A 43 4.22 4.07 -9.20
CA ILE A 43 3.40 5.01 -8.44
C ILE A 43 2.64 4.35 -7.28
N THR A 44 2.11 3.13 -7.49
CA THR A 44 1.39 2.40 -6.43
C THR A 44 2.30 2.04 -5.26
N HIS A 45 3.56 1.68 -5.54
CA HIS A 45 4.53 1.37 -4.49
C HIS A 45 4.92 2.63 -3.70
N LEU A 46 5.17 3.73 -4.39
CA LEU A 46 5.44 5.01 -3.73
C LEU A 46 4.23 5.48 -2.92
N LEU A 47 3.00 5.29 -3.42
CA LEU A 47 1.77 5.56 -2.69
C LEU A 47 1.67 4.74 -1.38
N GLU A 48 2.06 3.46 -1.41
CA GLU A 48 2.14 2.64 -0.20
C GLU A 48 3.05 3.29 0.84
N HIS A 49 4.27 3.68 0.46
CA HIS A 49 5.24 4.34 1.33
C HIS A 49 4.70 5.63 1.95
N MET A 50 4.01 6.45 1.15
CA MET A 50 3.45 7.72 1.63
C MET A 50 2.41 7.53 2.72
N HIS A 51 1.63 6.44 2.71
CA HIS A 51 0.68 6.12 3.79
C HIS A 51 1.35 5.81 5.13
N PHE A 52 2.64 5.45 5.13
CA PHE A 52 3.41 5.27 6.36
C PHE A 52 4.14 6.54 6.79
N ARG A 53 4.24 7.54 5.91
CA ARG A 53 4.81 8.86 6.25
C ARG A 53 3.83 9.72 6.99
N GLN A 54 2.60 9.78 6.48
CA GLN A 54 1.52 10.55 7.09
C GLN A 54 0.19 9.90 6.76
N LEU A 55 -0.67 9.81 7.76
CA LEU A 55 -2.00 9.22 7.66
C LEU A 55 -3.00 10.18 8.32
N GLY A 56 -3.56 11.08 7.53
CA GLY A 56 -4.35 12.19 8.02
C GLY A 56 -3.53 13.10 8.93
N ASP A 57 -4.00 13.28 10.15
CA ASP A 57 -3.34 14.08 11.20
C ASP A 57 -2.16 13.37 11.90
N MET A 58 -1.92 12.08 11.62
CA MET A 58 -0.85 11.30 12.24
C MET A 58 0.40 11.29 11.37
N ASN A 59 1.53 11.72 11.91
CA ASN A 59 2.84 11.53 11.32
C ASN A 59 3.33 10.08 11.52
N GLN A 60 4.43 9.71 10.88
CA GLN A 60 5.01 8.36 10.91
C GLN A 60 5.18 7.82 12.34
N LYS A 61 5.73 8.62 13.24
CA LYS A 61 5.95 8.21 14.64
C LYS A 61 4.63 7.90 15.33
N GLU A 62 3.63 8.76 15.15
CA GLU A 62 2.30 8.58 15.75
C GLU A 62 1.56 7.36 15.20
N ILE A 63 1.75 7.03 13.91
CA ILE A 63 1.21 5.80 13.31
C ILE A 63 1.81 4.57 14.01
N TYR A 64 3.13 4.51 14.17
CA TYR A 64 3.80 3.41 14.84
C TYR A 64 3.43 3.32 16.32
N GLU A 65 3.52 4.41 17.08
CA GLU A 65 3.15 4.43 18.50
C GLU A 65 1.70 4.00 18.71
N THR A 66 0.78 4.49 17.88
CA THR A 66 -0.64 4.11 17.96
C THR A 66 -0.84 2.63 17.74
N THR A 67 -0.22 2.05 16.73
CA THR A 67 -0.38 0.63 16.41
C THR A 67 0.33 -0.26 17.44
N GLU A 68 1.53 0.11 17.92
CA GLU A 68 2.25 -0.59 18.97
C GLU A 68 1.50 -0.59 20.30
N MET A 69 0.87 0.51 20.69
CA MET A 69 0.01 0.59 21.87
C MET A 69 -1.21 -0.35 21.78
N MET A 70 -1.67 -0.67 20.60
CA MET A 70 -2.71 -1.67 20.36
C MET A 70 -2.16 -3.10 20.33
N GLY A 71 -0.83 -3.27 20.39
CA GLY A 71 -0.13 -4.55 20.31
C GLY A 71 -0.14 -5.15 18.90
N THR A 72 -0.05 -4.30 17.89
CA THR A 72 -0.10 -4.67 16.48
C THR A 72 0.82 -3.80 15.64
N SER A 73 0.83 -4.04 14.32
CA SER A 73 1.42 -3.16 13.33
C SER A 73 0.51 -3.06 12.11
N LEU A 74 0.44 -1.88 11.51
CA LEU A 74 -0.11 -1.71 10.17
C LEU A 74 0.93 -2.24 9.18
N ARG A 75 0.50 -3.01 8.19
CA ARG A 75 1.36 -3.51 7.11
C ARG A 75 0.75 -3.12 5.78
N GLY A 76 1.57 -2.56 4.90
CA GLY A 76 1.29 -2.38 3.49
C GLY A 76 2.00 -3.45 2.66
N THR A 77 1.44 -3.78 1.52
CA THR A 77 2.10 -4.64 0.53
C THR A 77 1.56 -4.33 -0.85
N THR A 78 2.45 -3.93 -1.74
CA THR A 78 2.13 -3.71 -3.15
C THR A 78 2.39 -4.98 -3.95
N HIS A 79 1.38 -5.44 -4.64
CA HIS A 79 1.44 -6.53 -5.60
C HIS A 79 1.22 -6.01 -7.03
N LYS A 80 1.37 -6.89 -8.02
CA LYS A 80 1.13 -6.50 -9.42
C LYS A 80 -0.31 -6.09 -9.71
N GLU A 81 -1.29 -6.60 -8.97
CA GLU A 81 -2.72 -6.42 -9.23
C GLU A 81 -3.49 -5.80 -8.06
N MET A 82 -2.84 -5.59 -6.93
CA MET A 82 -3.48 -5.00 -5.75
C MET A 82 -2.46 -4.33 -4.83
N LEU A 83 -2.93 -3.29 -4.17
CA LEU A 83 -2.32 -2.73 -2.96
C LEU A 83 -3.17 -3.20 -1.78
N CYS A 84 -2.54 -3.77 -0.77
CA CYS A 84 -3.24 -4.18 0.43
C CYS A 84 -2.61 -3.60 1.70
N PHE A 85 -3.49 -3.22 2.63
CA PHE A 85 -3.13 -2.88 4.00
C PHE A 85 -3.80 -3.87 4.93
N ASN A 86 -3.07 -4.35 5.92
CA ASN A 86 -3.62 -5.29 6.89
C ASN A 86 -3.13 -5.01 8.31
N MET A 87 -3.97 -5.42 9.26
CA MET A 87 -3.69 -5.28 10.69
C MET A 87 -4.43 -6.39 11.45
N LYS A 88 -3.77 -6.98 12.44
CA LYS A 88 -4.37 -7.96 13.35
C LYS A 88 -4.47 -7.39 14.75
N VAL A 89 -5.68 -7.25 15.28
CA VAL A 89 -5.94 -6.57 16.56
C VAL A 89 -6.77 -7.40 17.51
N ARG A 90 -6.75 -7.06 18.79
CA ARG A 90 -7.75 -7.55 19.75
C ARG A 90 -9.10 -6.90 19.45
N PRO A 91 -10.24 -7.59 19.70
CA PRO A 91 -11.58 -7.05 19.41
C PRO A 91 -11.84 -5.66 19.98
N LYS A 92 -11.32 -5.35 21.18
CA LYS A 92 -11.48 -4.04 21.83
C LYS A 92 -10.88 -2.85 21.03
N TYR A 93 -9.99 -3.12 20.07
CA TYR A 93 -9.36 -2.10 19.25
C TYR A 93 -9.93 -2.02 17.83
N LEU A 94 -11.01 -2.77 17.56
CA LEU A 94 -11.60 -2.84 16.20
C LEU A 94 -11.98 -1.45 15.67
N GLU A 95 -12.72 -0.66 16.44
CA GLU A 95 -13.14 0.69 16.02
C GLU A 95 -11.94 1.58 15.68
N ARG A 96 -10.97 1.66 16.60
CA ARG A 96 -9.76 2.46 16.37
C ARG A 96 -8.94 1.99 15.16
N SER A 97 -8.97 0.70 14.88
CA SER A 97 -8.33 0.16 13.67
C SER A 97 -9.08 0.56 12.41
N LEU A 98 -10.41 0.55 12.44
CA LEU A 98 -11.23 1.00 11.31
C LEU A 98 -11.02 2.49 11.02
N ASP A 99 -10.82 3.34 12.04
CA ASP A 99 -10.48 4.76 11.86
C ASP A 99 -9.14 4.92 11.09
N ILE A 100 -8.16 4.05 11.37
CA ILE A 100 -6.89 4.02 10.63
C ILE A 100 -7.14 3.65 9.16
N PHE A 101 -7.94 2.63 8.89
CA PHE A 101 -8.26 2.22 7.52
C PHE A 101 -9.12 3.26 6.77
N GLU A 102 -9.97 4.01 7.47
CA GLU A 102 -10.69 5.15 6.89
C GLU A 102 -9.71 6.24 6.43
N LYS A 103 -8.73 6.59 7.28
CA LYS A 103 -7.70 7.57 6.93
C LYS A 103 -6.88 7.15 5.70
N ILE A 104 -6.57 5.87 5.52
CA ILE A 104 -5.92 5.36 4.30
C ILE A 104 -6.75 5.67 3.04
N LEU A 105 -8.06 5.70 3.15
CA LEU A 105 -8.97 5.90 2.01
C LEU A 105 -9.35 7.36 1.77
N THR A 106 -9.13 8.25 2.72
CA THR A 106 -9.75 9.58 2.70
C THR A 106 -8.79 10.75 2.92
N ASN A 107 -7.59 10.50 3.43
CA ASN A 107 -6.67 11.57 3.81
C ASN A 107 -5.34 11.45 3.08
N TYR A 108 -5.05 12.43 2.22
CA TYR A 108 -3.88 12.51 1.36
C TYR A 108 -3.17 13.87 1.51
N ASP A 109 -3.02 14.36 2.76
CA ASP A 109 -2.43 15.67 3.08
C ASP A 109 -0.89 15.61 3.10
N TRP A 110 -0.30 15.02 2.06
CA TRP A 110 1.14 14.90 1.91
C TRP A 110 1.78 16.18 1.38
N THR A 111 3.00 16.46 1.82
CA THR A 111 3.81 17.57 1.31
C THR A 111 4.86 17.07 0.30
N GLU A 112 5.30 17.96 -0.59
CA GLU A 112 6.39 17.65 -1.53
C GLU A 112 7.69 17.28 -0.78
N GLU A 113 7.96 17.86 0.39
CA GLU A 113 9.13 17.53 1.21
C GLU A 113 9.06 16.06 1.71
N GLN A 114 7.89 15.62 2.14
CA GLN A 114 7.68 14.23 2.54
C GLN A 114 7.84 13.29 1.36
N LEU A 115 7.29 13.65 0.20
CA LEU A 115 7.42 12.89 -1.03
C LEU A 115 8.88 12.76 -1.46
N GLU A 116 9.64 13.86 -1.49
CA GLU A 116 11.06 13.86 -1.85
C GLU A 116 11.91 13.01 -0.88
N SER A 117 11.51 12.95 0.38
CA SER A 117 12.15 12.06 1.36
C SER A 117 11.88 10.59 1.06
N GLU A 118 10.62 10.22 0.73
CA GLU A 118 10.26 8.84 0.40
C GLU A 118 10.80 8.39 -0.95
N LYS A 119 10.86 9.25 -1.95
CA LYS A 119 11.51 8.94 -3.23
C LYS A 119 12.93 8.41 -3.04
N LYS A 120 13.70 9.01 -2.11
CA LYS A 120 15.07 8.54 -1.81
C LYS A 120 15.07 7.11 -1.24
N VAL A 121 14.10 6.79 -0.40
CA VAL A 121 13.95 5.44 0.18
C VAL A 121 13.63 4.44 -0.93
N VAL A 122 12.62 4.73 -1.76
CA VAL A 122 12.20 3.85 -2.86
C VAL A 122 13.32 3.67 -3.90
N ILE A 123 14.07 4.74 -4.21
CA ILE A 123 15.21 4.65 -5.14
C ILE A 123 16.31 3.75 -4.57
N ASN A 124 16.61 3.82 -3.28
CA ASN A 124 17.56 2.90 -2.65
C ASN A 124 17.07 1.45 -2.72
N GLU A 125 15.77 1.19 -2.52
CA GLU A 125 15.20 -0.15 -2.72
C GLU A 125 15.33 -0.64 -4.17
N ILE A 126 15.18 0.26 -5.15
CA ILE A 126 15.38 -0.09 -6.57
C ILE A 126 16.82 -0.58 -6.76
N TYR A 127 17.81 0.16 -6.26
CA TYR A 127 19.22 -0.23 -6.39
C TYR A 127 19.55 -1.55 -5.67
N GLU A 128 19.05 -1.73 -4.45
CA GLU A 128 19.24 -2.99 -3.71
C GLU A 128 18.69 -4.21 -4.46
N LYS A 129 17.54 -4.04 -5.12
CA LYS A 129 16.89 -5.13 -5.86
C LYS A 129 17.33 -5.24 -7.33
N GLU A 130 18.06 -4.26 -7.86
CA GLU A 130 18.48 -4.26 -9.27
C GLU A 130 19.48 -5.37 -9.56
N ASP A 131 20.39 -5.64 -8.63
CA ASP A 131 21.40 -6.68 -8.69
C ASP A 131 20.86 -8.10 -8.42
N GLU A 132 19.64 -8.21 -7.88
CA GLU A 132 19.00 -9.50 -7.65
C GLU A 132 18.41 -10.06 -8.94
N VAL A 133 19.08 -11.04 -9.53
CA VAL A 133 18.52 -11.87 -10.60
C VAL A 133 17.58 -12.90 -9.97
N THR A 134 16.32 -12.52 -9.76
CA THR A 134 15.33 -13.46 -9.24
C THR A 134 14.69 -14.26 -10.35
N LEU A 135 14.30 -15.52 -10.04
CA LEU A 135 13.52 -16.35 -10.95
C LEU A 135 12.25 -15.64 -11.41
N GLU A 136 11.64 -14.83 -10.53
CA GLU A 136 10.46 -14.05 -10.83
C GLU A 136 10.72 -13.02 -11.94
N LYS A 137 11.82 -12.27 -11.90
CA LYS A 137 12.18 -11.31 -12.95
C LYS A 137 12.39 -11.99 -14.31
N ILE A 138 13.01 -13.18 -14.32
CA ILE A 138 13.23 -13.98 -15.55
C ILE A 138 11.88 -14.48 -16.08
N TYR A 139 11.06 -15.02 -15.20
CA TYR A 139 9.76 -15.59 -15.50
C TYR A 139 8.80 -14.53 -16.06
N ASP A 140 8.74 -13.37 -15.43
CA ASP A 140 7.91 -12.25 -15.86
C ASP A 140 8.26 -11.76 -17.26
N LYS A 141 9.56 -11.62 -17.56
CA LYS A 141 10.02 -11.22 -18.89
C LYS A 141 9.70 -12.28 -19.96
N ALA A 142 9.82 -13.57 -19.62
CA ALA A 142 9.61 -14.67 -20.55
C ALA A 142 8.12 -14.89 -20.87
N ILE A 143 7.26 -14.89 -19.84
CA ILE A 143 5.83 -15.22 -19.98
C ILE A 143 5.01 -13.99 -20.41
N TRP A 144 5.20 -12.87 -19.73
CA TRP A 144 4.32 -11.71 -19.90
C TRP A 144 4.69 -10.78 -21.05
N ARG A 145 5.72 -11.02 -21.80
CA ARG A 145 6.20 -10.30 -23.02
C ARG A 145 5.61 -8.88 -23.23
N LYS A 146 4.37 -8.79 -23.72
CA LYS A 146 3.62 -7.52 -23.98
C LYS A 146 2.56 -7.19 -22.91
N ASN A 147 2.33 -8.10 -21.97
CA ASN A 147 1.32 -7.88 -20.93
C ASN A 147 1.86 -6.93 -19.84
N PRO A 148 1.03 -6.03 -19.29
CA PRO A 148 1.42 -5.18 -18.16
C PRO A 148 2.01 -5.92 -16.96
N LEU A 149 1.65 -7.17 -16.72
CA LEU A 149 2.19 -8.00 -15.65
C LEU A 149 3.73 -8.22 -15.72
N LYS A 150 4.37 -7.90 -16.85
CA LYS A 150 5.84 -7.89 -16.94
C LYS A 150 6.51 -6.78 -16.16
N ARG A 151 5.77 -5.71 -15.78
CA ARG A 151 6.32 -4.54 -15.10
C ARG A 151 6.74 -4.89 -13.68
N GLY A 152 7.87 -4.32 -13.27
CA GLY A 152 8.30 -4.37 -11.87
C GLY A 152 7.37 -3.54 -10.98
N ILE A 153 7.27 -3.92 -9.73
CA ILE A 153 6.42 -3.22 -8.74
C ILE A 153 7.04 -1.87 -8.35
N LEU A 154 8.36 -1.82 -8.23
CA LEU A 154 9.08 -0.62 -7.79
C LEU A 154 9.12 0.51 -8.83
N GLY A 155 8.86 0.17 -10.11
CA GLY A 155 9.03 1.12 -11.21
C GLY A 155 10.48 1.34 -11.59
N SER A 156 10.77 2.51 -12.17
CA SER A 156 12.12 2.97 -12.52
C SER A 156 12.50 4.20 -11.70
N GLU A 157 13.80 4.39 -11.50
CA GLU A 157 14.34 5.59 -10.84
C GLU A 157 13.85 6.89 -11.51
N GLU A 158 13.81 6.89 -12.85
CA GLU A 158 13.35 8.04 -13.64
C GLU A 158 11.89 8.40 -13.29
N ASN A 159 11.00 7.40 -13.26
CA ASN A 159 9.60 7.61 -12.92
C ASN A 159 9.46 8.11 -11.47
N VAL A 160 10.11 7.42 -10.51
CA VAL A 160 10.03 7.76 -9.09
C VAL A 160 10.50 9.20 -8.84
N LYS A 161 11.57 9.65 -9.50
CA LYS A 161 12.03 11.04 -9.41
C LYS A 161 11.03 12.05 -9.97
N GLY A 162 10.27 11.66 -11.01
CA GLY A 162 9.34 12.55 -11.72
C GLY A 162 8.00 12.74 -11.01
N PHE A 163 7.58 11.87 -10.10
CA PHE A 163 6.28 11.96 -9.46
C PHE A 163 6.13 13.20 -8.58
N THR A 164 4.94 13.77 -8.55
CA THR A 164 4.51 14.87 -7.69
C THR A 164 3.42 14.37 -6.72
N VAL A 165 3.11 15.15 -5.69
CA VAL A 165 1.98 14.82 -4.80
C VAL A 165 0.68 14.76 -5.59
N ASP A 166 0.49 15.65 -6.58
CA ASP A 166 -0.71 15.65 -7.42
C ASP A 166 -0.86 14.35 -8.22
N ASP A 167 0.24 13.74 -8.68
CA ASP A 167 0.20 12.45 -9.37
C ASP A 167 -0.26 11.30 -8.46
N LEU A 168 0.00 11.40 -7.16
CA LEU A 168 -0.39 10.38 -6.18
C LEU A 168 -1.85 10.52 -5.75
N VAL A 169 -2.37 11.75 -5.72
CA VAL A 169 -3.75 12.03 -5.28
C VAL A 169 -4.74 11.89 -6.44
N GLY A 170 -4.30 12.06 -7.72
CA GLY A 170 -5.00 11.74 -8.96
C GLY A 170 -6.09 12.68 -9.31
#